data_f99f02381e4c48bdd93826c0ca55ef63
#
_entry.id   f99f02381e4c48bdd93826c0ca55ef63
#
_cell.length_a   1.000
_cell.length_b   1.000
_cell.length_c   1.000
_cell.angle_alpha   90.00
_cell.angle_beta   90.00
_cell.angle_gamma   90.00
#
_symmetry.space_group_name_H-M   'P 1'
#
loop_
_entity.id
_entity.type
_entity.pdbx_description
1 polymer ?
#
loop_
_entity_poly.entity_id
_entity_poly.type
_entity_poly.pdbx_seq_one_letter_code
_entity_poly.pdbx_strand_id
1 'polypeptide(L)'
;MFALCDVNAFYASCETVFRPDLWGKPVVVLSNNDGCVIARNAEAKALGVKMGDPWFKQKDLFRRCGVVCFSSNYELYADMSNRVMSTLEELSPRVEIYSIDEAFCDLTGVHNYRDLTDFGREICATVLQRTHLTVGVGIAQTKTLTKQPNTPCLLYTSDAADE
;
A
#
# COMPACT_ATOMS: atom_id res chain seq x y z
N MET A 1 8.37 -15.51 12.72
CA MET A 1 7.99 -15.25 11.32
C MET A 1 6.94 -14.18 11.25
N PHE A 2 7.17 -13.17 10.41
CA PHE A 2 6.29 -12.02 10.26
C PHE A 2 5.96 -11.79 8.80
N ALA A 3 4.77 -11.25 8.53
CA ALA A 3 4.42 -10.68 7.25
C ALA A 3 4.22 -9.18 7.42
N LEU A 4 4.85 -8.39 6.57
CA LEU A 4 4.56 -6.96 6.45
C LEU A 4 3.58 -6.77 5.29
N CYS A 5 2.43 -6.21 5.60
CA CYS A 5 1.43 -5.85 4.61
C CYS A 5 1.47 -4.34 4.42
N ASP A 6 1.69 -3.91 3.20
CA ASP A 6 1.84 -2.51 2.82
C ASP A 6 0.91 -2.20 1.66
N VAL A 7 0.00 -1.26 1.84
CA VAL A 7 -0.92 -0.85 0.77
C VAL A 7 -0.18 0.00 -0.25
N ASN A 8 -0.27 -0.39 -1.51
CA ASN A 8 0.44 0.28 -2.61
C ASN A 8 -0.16 1.67 -2.86
N ALA A 9 0.69 2.71 -2.84
CA ALA A 9 0.30 4.09 -3.09
C ALA A 9 -1.00 4.47 -2.36
N PHE A 10 -1.04 4.29 -1.05
CA PHE A 10 -2.25 4.22 -0.25
C PHE A 10 -3.22 5.39 -0.49
N TYR A 11 -2.77 6.62 -0.34
CA TYR A 11 -3.66 7.77 -0.49
C TYR A 11 -4.21 7.89 -1.91
N ALA A 12 -3.35 7.72 -2.92
CA ALA A 12 -3.79 7.76 -4.31
C ALA A 12 -4.74 6.62 -4.64
N SER A 13 -4.49 5.43 -4.10
CA SER A 13 -5.38 4.26 -4.29
C SER A 13 -6.73 4.47 -3.63
N CYS A 14 -6.80 5.09 -2.45
CA CYS A 14 -8.04 5.42 -1.79
C CYS A 14 -8.90 6.38 -2.64
N GLU A 15 -8.27 7.36 -3.27
CA GLU A 15 -8.97 8.32 -4.13
C GLU A 15 -9.50 7.68 -5.41
N THR A 16 -8.81 6.71 -5.96
CA THR A 16 -9.19 6.08 -7.24
C THR A 16 -10.08 4.86 -7.10
N VAL A 17 -10.21 4.30 -5.90
CA VAL A 17 -10.98 3.07 -5.69
C VAL A 17 -12.44 3.22 -6.11
N PHE A 18 -13.02 4.43 -5.97
CA PHE A 18 -14.38 4.75 -6.39
C PHE A 18 -14.46 5.45 -7.75
N ARG A 19 -13.32 5.57 -8.43
CA ARG A 19 -13.20 6.30 -9.70
C ARG A 19 -12.56 5.41 -10.78
N PRO A 20 -13.31 4.44 -11.35
CA PRO A 20 -12.76 3.57 -12.41
C PRO A 20 -12.26 4.34 -13.63
N ASP A 21 -12.81 5.52 -13.90
CA ASP A 21 -12.37 6.41 -14.99
C ASP A 21 -10.92 6.90 -14.82
N LEU A 22 -10.37 6.84 -13.61
CA LEU A 22 -8.99 7.26 -13.32
C LEU A 22 -8.00 6.10 -13.29
N TRP A 23 -8.45 4.87 -13.42
CA TRP A 23 -7.55 3.71 -13.43
C TRP A 23 -6.64 3.77 -14.65
N GLY A 24 -5.34 3.58 -14.42
CA GLY A 24 -4.31 3.70 -15.45
C GLY A 24 -3.84 5.12 -15.72
N LYS A 25 -4.42 6.12 -15.08
CA LYS A 25 -4.00 7.52 -15.20
C LYS A 25 -3.05 7.91 -14.07
N PRO A 26 -2.13 8.87 -14.32
CA PRO A 26 -1.29 9.37 -13.24
C PRO A 26 -2.09 10.17 -12.22
N VAL A 27 -1.96 9.81 -10.96
CA VAL A 27 -2.70 10.42 -9.84
C VAL A 27 -1.73 10.79 -8.74
N VAL A 28 -1.88 11.99 -8.20
CA VAL A 28 -1.15 12.46 -7.03
C VAL A 28 -2.13 12.97 -5.98
N VAL A 29 -1.71 12.89 -4.72
CA VAL A 29 -2.42 13.47 -3.59
C VAL A 29 -1.51 14.54 -2.98
N LEU A 30 -2.08 15.69 -2.72
CA LEU A 30 -1.36 16.84 -2.16
C LEU A 30 -1.49 16.88 -0.64
N SER A 31 -0.54 17.55 0.00
CA SER A 31 -0.58 17.78 1.45
C SER A 31 -1.82 18.57 1.86
N ASN A 32 -2.08 18.62 3.17
CA ASN A 32 -3.30 19.24 3.72
C ASN A 32 -3.51 20.71 3.29
N ASN A 33 -2.43 21.41 2.99
CA ASN A 33 -2.47 22.81 2.49
C ASN A 33 -2.28 22.91 0.96
N ASP A 34 -2.37 21.79 0.26
CA ASP A 34 -2.11 21.68 -1.19
C ASP A 34 -0.72 22.17 -1.60
N GLY A 35 0.24 22.12 -0.68
CA GLY A 35 1.58 22.66 -0.92
C GLY A 35 2.51 21.73 -1.67
N CYS A 36 2.44 20.44 -1.42
CA CYS A 36 3.35 19.47 -2.02
C CYS A 36 2.72 18.09 -2.19
N VAL A 37 3.35 17.26 -3.03
CA VAL A 37 2.93 15.87 -3.29
C VAL A 37 3.28 15.00 -2.09
N ILE A 38 2.28 14.33 -1.51
CA ILE A 38 2.47 13.38 -0.41
C ILE A 38 2.19 11.93 -0.82
N ALA A 39 1.55 11.72 -1.97
CA ALA A 39 1.34 10.39 -2.54
C ALA A 39 1.26 10.47 -4.05
N ARG A 40 1.67 9.40 -4.70
CA ARG A 40 1.64 9.25 -6.16
C ARG A 40 1.43 7.78 -6.50
N ASN A 41 0.68 7.51 -7.55
CA ASN A 41 0.56 6.15 -8.07
C ASN A 41 1.74 5.80 -9.00
N ALA A 42 1.77 4.56 -9.50
CA ALA A 42 2.85 4.08 -10.34
C ALA A 42 2.97 4.90 -11.64
N GLU A 43 1.85 5.31 -12.22
CA GLU A 43 1.80 6.09 -13.45
C GLU A 43 2.40 7.49 -13.25
N ALA A 44 2.09 8.14 -12.13
CA ALA A 44 2.69 9.43 -11.78
C ALA A 44 4.19 9.31 -11.50
N LYS A 45 4.59 8.23 -10.81
CA LYS A 45 6.00 7.93 -10.56
C LYS A 45 6.77 7.75 -11.86
N ALA A 46 6.18 7.06 -12.85
CA ALA A 46 6.80 6.85 -14.17
C ALA A 46 7.01 8.16 -14.93
N LEU A 47 6.18 9.18 -14.69
CA LEU A 47 6.34 10.51 -15.25
C LEU A 47 7.44 11.36 -14.58
N GLY A 48 8.07 10.84 -13.52
CA GLY A 48 9.10 11.54 -12.79
C GLY A 48 8.61 12.40 -11.64
N VAL A 49 7.34 12.31 -11.26
CA VAL A 49 6.81 13.02 -10.09
C VAL A 49 7.48 12.49 -8.84
N LYS A 50 7.99 13.38 -8.00
CA LYS A 50 8.70 13.04 -6.76
C LYS A 50 7.87 13.39 -5.53
N MET A 51 8.06 12.64 -4.46
CA MET A 51 7.49 12.98 -3.17
C MET A 51 8.05 14.31 -2.69
N GLY A 52 7.17 15.18 -2.20
CA GLY A 52 7.55 16.51 -1.76
C GLY A 52 7.61 17.57 -2.85
N ASP A 53 7.37 17.22 -4.11
CA ASP A 53 7.34 18.21 -5.20
C ASP A 53 6.33 19.33 -4.89
N PRO A 54 6.75 20.62 -5.02
CA PRO A 54 5.85 21.74 -4.78
C PRO A 54 4.77 21.82 -5.85
N TRP A 55 3.52 21.87 -5.43
CA TRP A 55 2.37 21.93 -6.33
C TRP A 55 2.44 23.13 -7.28
N PHE A 56 2.68 24.33 -6.74
CA PHE A 56 2.63 25.55 -7.55
C PHE A 56 3.71 25.61 -8.63
N LYS A 57 4.82 24.87 -8.45
CA LYS A 57 5.89 24.79 -9.46
C LYS A 57 5.59 23.75 -10.54
N GLN A 58 4.81 22.72 -10.20
CA GLN A 58 4.56 21.56 -11.05
C GLN A 58 3.19 21.56 -11.71
N LYS A 59 2.29 22.46 -11.32
CA LYS A 59 0.89 22.42 -11.77
C LYS A 59 0.73 22.48 -13.29
N ASP A 60 1.54 23.26 -13.99
CA ASP A 60 1.46 23.37 -15.45
C ASP A 60 1.96 22.10 -16.13
N LEU A 61 3.04 21.52 -15.60
CA LEU A 61 3.57 20.24 -16.08
C LEU A 61 2.54 19.12 -15.85
N PHE A 62 1.96 19.06 -14.67
CA PHE A 62 0.95 18.05 -14.33
C PHE A 62 -0.26 18.16 -15.26
N ARG A 63 -0.73 19.38 -15.52
CA ARG A 63 -1.85 19.61 -16.44
C ARG A 63 -1.53 19.11 -17.86
N ARG A 64 -0.33 19.39 -18.36
CA ARG A 64 0.11 18.94 -19.69
C ARG A 64 0.25 17.43 -19.79
N CYS A 65 0.67 16.76 -18.71
CA CYS A 65 0.84 15.32 -18.65
C CYS A 65 -0.44 14.56 -18.27
N GLY A 66 -1.54 15.26 -18.01
CA GLY A 66 -2.80 14.64 -17.62
C GLY A 66 -2.80 14.09 -16.20
N VAL A 67 -1.95 14.60 -15.32
CA VAL A 67 -1.89 14.19 -13.93
C VAL A 67 -3.12 14.71 -13.19
N VAL A 68 -3.84 13.80 -12.52
CA VAL A 68 -5.00 14.13 -11.70
C VAL A 68 -4.53 14.38 -10.27
N CYS A 69 -4.91 15.52 -9.71
CA CYS A 69 -4.50 15.93 -8.38
C CYS A 69 -5.69 15.94 -7.42
N PHE A 70 -5.49 15.37 -6.25
CA PHE A 70 -6.47 15.38 -5.16
C PHE A 70 -5.89 16.08 -3.95
N SER A 71 -6.72 16.87 -3.27
CA SER A 71 -6.40 17.32 -1.93
C SER A 71 -6.56 16.17 -0.94
N SER A 72 -5.86 16.22 0.19
CA SER A 72 -5.90 15.16 1.19
C SER A 72 -7.31 15.01 1.79
N ASN A 73 -7.79 13.78 1.87
CA ASN A 73 -9.04 13.41 2.52
C ASN A 73 -8.76 12.39 3.61
N TYR A 74 -8.32 12.87 4.78
CA TYR A 74 -7.89 12.01 5.87
C TYR A 74 -9.03 11.15 6.44
N GLU A 75 -10.28 11.60 6.38
CA GLU A 75 -11.43 10.79 6.80
C GLU A 75 -11.58 9.55 5.93
N LEU A 76 -11.45 9.70 4.62
CA LEU A 76 -11.47 8.59 3.68
C LEU A 76 -10.31 7.64 3.94
N TYR A 77 -9.11 8.17 4.13
CA TYR A 77 -7.92 7.34 4.34
C TYR A 77 -8.00 6.57 5.65
N ALA A 78 -8.50 7.18 6.70
CA ALA A 78 -8.72 6.51 7.99
C ALA A 78 -9.76 5.38 7.87
N ASP A 79 -10.86 5.61 7.18
CA ASP A 79 -11.88 4.59 6.94
C ASP A 79 -11.33 3.41 6.15
N MET A 80 -10.62 3.67 5.06
CA MET A 80 -10.02 2.62 4.24
C MET A 80 -8.93 1.87 5.00
N SER A 81 -8.13 2.56 5.80
CA SER A 81 -7.14 1.92 6.68
C SER A 81 -7.81 0.95 7.64
N ASN A 82 -8.88 1.37 8.31
CA ASN A 82 -9.63 0.52 9.24
C ASN A 82 -10.18 -0.74 8.55
N ARG A 83 -10.65 -0.62 7.32
CA ARG A 83 -11.14 -1.76 6.54
C ARG A 83 -10.02 -2.75 6.22
N VAL A 84 -8.85 -2.26 5.84
CA VAL A 84 -7.68 -3.10 5.58
C VAL A 84 -7.23 -3.80 6.87
N MET A 85 -7.08 -3.06 7.96
CA MET A 85 -6.62 -3.61 9.24
C MET A 85 -7.59 -4.63 9.81
N SER A 86 -8.89 -4.39 9.72
CA SER A 86 -9.92 -5.36 10.14
C SER A 86 -9.85 -6.65 9.32
N THR A 87 -9.59 -6.55 8.02
CA THR A 87 -9.41 -7.71 7.16
C THR A 87 -8.18 -8.52 7.58
N LEU A 88 -7.07 -7.87 7.88
CA LEU A 88 -5.85 -8.53 8.34
C LEU A 88 -6.06 -9.22 9.70
N GLU A 89 -6.80 -8.60 10.60
CA GLU A 89 -7.11 -9.17 11.91
C GLU A 89 -7.95 -10.46 11.81
N GLU A 90 -8.81 -10.55 10.80
CA GLU A 90 -9.57 -11.77 10.54
C GLU A 90 -8.69 -12.90 9.97
N LEU A 91 -7.65 -12.56 9.22
CA LEU A 91 -6.80 -13.51 8.53
C LEU A 91 -5.62 -14.00 9.37
N SER A 92 -5.13 -13.18 10.29
CA SER A 92 -3.92 -13.44 11.05
C SER A 92 -4.22 -13.49 12.55
N PRO A 93 -3.57 -14.42 13.31
CA PRO A 93 -3.79 -14.52 14.75
C PRO A 93 -3.37 -13.27 15.52
N ARG A 94 -2.39 -12.54 15.03
CA ARG A 94 -1.91 -11.30 15.68
C ARG A 94 -1.50 -10.28 14.63
N VAL A 95 -2.01 -9.06 14.77
CA VAL A 95 -1.70 -7.95 13.87
C VAL A 95 -1.19 -6.77 14.71
N GLU A 96 -0.06 -6.22 14.30
CA GLU A 96 0.51 -4.99 14.86
C GLU A 96 0.43 -3.90 13.78
N ILE A 97 -0.37 -2.88 14.03
CA ILE A 97 -0.51 -1.74 13.13
C ILE A 97 0.73 -0.87 13.28
N TYR A 98 1.49 -0.73 12.19
CA TYR A 98 2.72 0.05 12.18
C TYR A 98 2.48 1.49 11.71
N SER A 99 1.64 1.66 10.68
CA SER A 99 1.25 2.97 10.18
C SER A 99 -0.16 2.88 9.57
N ILE A 100 -0.63 3.97 8.97
CA ILE A 100 -1.97 4.00 8.36
C ILE A 100 -2.12 3.00 7.20
N ASP A 101 -1.03 2.67 6.53
CA ASP A 101 -1.01 1.79 5.36
C ASP A 101 -0.14 0.54 5.54
N GLU A 102 0.43 0.33 6.70
CA GLU A 102 1.33 -0.79 6.98
C GLU A 102 0.97 -1.51 8.27
N ALA A 103 1.03 -2.83 8.25
CA ALA A 103 0.83 -3.65 9.43
C ALA A 103 1.71 -4.89 9.39
N PHE A 104 2.17 -5.32 10.54
CA PHE A 104 2.84 -6.60 10.71
C PHE A 104 1.84 -7.66 11.16
N CYS A 105 1.85 -8.80 10.49
CA CYS A 105 1.13 -9.99 10.92
C CYS A 105 2.13 -10.97 11.54
N ASP A 106 1.89 -11.37 12.78
CA ASP A 106 2.70 -12.41 13.43
C ASP A 106 2.19 -13.77 12.94
N LEU A 107 3.07 -14.49 12.25
CA LEU A 107 2.74 -15.79 11.67
C LEU A 107 3.22 -16.97 12.52
N THR A 108 3.50 -16.76 13.79
CA THR A 108 3.93 -17.82 14.71
C THR A 108 2.92 -18.97 14.70
N GLY A 109 3.38 -20.16 14.34
CA GLY A 109 2.56 -21.36 14.26
C GLY A 109 1.84 -21.57 12.93
N VAL A 110 1.71 -20.54 12.09
CA VAL A 110 1.01 -20.65 10.79
C VAL A 110 1.72 -21.62 9.85
N HIS A 111 3.06 -21.59 9.82
CA HIS A 111 3.86 -22.45 8.96
C HIS A 111 3.71 -23.95 9.26
N ASN A 112 3.15 -24.33 10.42
CA ASN A 112 2.94 -25.71 10.81
C ASN A 112 1.78 -26.38 10.06
N TYR A 113 0.87 -25.59 9.48
CA TYR A 113 -0.31 -26.12 8.80
C TYR A 113 -0.62 -25.45 7.47
N ARG A 114 0.14 -24.45 7.06
CA ARG A 114 -0.05 -23.74 5.80
C ARG A 114 1.28 -23.37 5.15
N ASP A 115 1.30 -23.36 3.82
CA ASP A 115 2.35 -22.73 3.06
C ASP A 115 2.28 -21.20 3.22
N LEU A 116 3.39 -20.56 3.60
CA LEU A 116 3.41 -19.11 3.85
C LEU A 116 3.20 -18.30 2.57
N THR A 117 3.65 -18.80 1.43
CA THR A 117 3.42 -18.16 0.13
C THR A 117 1.93 -18.14 -0.20
N ASP A 118 1.23 -19.25 0.01
CA ASP A 118 -0.21 -19.33 -0.18
C ASP A 118 -0.96 -18.43 0.79
N PHE A 119 -0.50 -18.36 2.02
CA PHE A 119 -1.09 -17.48 3.02
C PHE A 119 -0.96 -16.00 2.63
N GLY A 120 0.20 -15.60 2.14
CA GLY A 120 0.42 -14.24 1.66
C GLY A 120 -0.42 -13.90 0.43
N ARG A 121 -0.60 -14.85 -0.49
CA ARG A 121 -1.51 -14.68 -1.63
C ARG A 121 -2.96 -14.53 -1.19
N GLU A 122 -3.38 -15.26 -0.18
CA GLU A 122 -4.72 -15.13 0.41
C GLU A 122 -4.91 -13.75 1.02
N ILE A 123 -3.90 -13.21 1.71
CA ILE A 123 -3.94 -11.83 2.22
C ILE A 123 -4.18 -10.85 1.08
N CYS A 124 -3.38 -10.91 0.02
CA CYS A 124 -3.52 -10.02 -1.14
C CYS A 124 -4.90 -10.13 -1.76
N ALA A 125 -5.38 -11.35 -2.00
CA ALA A 125 -6.66 -11.59 -2.65
C ALA A 125 -7.84 -11.12 -1.78
N THR A 126 -7.79 -11.37 -0.47
CA THR A 126 -8.88 -11.00 0.45
C THR A 126 -8.96 -9.49 0.65
N VAL A 127 -7.82 -8.83 0.81
CA VAL A 127 -7.79 -7.36 0.91
C VAL A 127 -8.31 -6.73 -0.38
N LEU A 128 -7.88 -7.21 -1.54
CA LEU A 128 -8.37 -6.72 -2.83
C LEU A 128 -9.88 -6.92 -2.97
N GLN A 129 -10.39 -8.09 -2.60
CA GLN A 129 -11.82 -8.39 -2.69
C GLN A 129 -12.67 -7.49 -1.80
N ARG A 130 -12.22 -7.23 -0.57
CA ARG A 130 -13.00 -6.49 0.42
C ARG A 130 -12.84 -4.98 0.33
N THR A 131 -11.68 -4.49 -0.09
CA THR A 131 -11.35 -3.05 -0.07
C THR A 131 -11.07 -2.47 -1.45
N HIS A 132 -10.87 -3.31 -2.46
CA HIS A 132 -10.39 -2.95 -3.80
C HIS A 132 -9.00 -2.30 -3.81
N LEU A 133 -8.27 -2.39 -2.70
CA LEU A 133 -6.90 -1.92 -2.59
C LEU A 133 -5.93 -3.07 -2.81
N THR A 134 -4.80 -2.79 -3.45
CA THR A 134 -3.73 -3.76 -3.63
C THR A 134 -2.69 -3.60 -2.54
N VAL A 135 -2.18 -4.72 -2.04
CA VAL A 135 -1.14 -4.74 -1.01
C VAL A 135 0.06 -5.52 -1.48
N GLY A 136 1.25 -5.10 -1.02
CA GLY A 136 2.46 -5.91 -1.08
C GLY A 136 2.61 -6.67 0.24
N VAL A 137 3.04 -7.91 0.17
CA VAL A 137 3.28 -8.74 1.36
C VAL A 137 4.70 -9.25 1.31
N GLY A 138 5.49 -8.91 2.32
CA GLY A 138 6.83 -9.44 2.53
C GLY A 138 6.83 -10.35 3.76
N ILE A 139 7.34 -11.57 3.63
CA ILE A 139 7.39 -12.53 4.74
C ILE A 139 8.85 -12.82 5.06
N ALA A 140 9.21 -12.72 6.34
CA ALA A 140 10.55 -12.99 6.82
C ALA A 140 10.53 -13.36 8.31
N GLN A 141 11.66 -13.87 8.80
CA GLN A 141 11.79 -14.25 10.20
C GLN A 141 11.81 -13.05 11.15
N THR A 142 12.23 -11.89 10.68
CA THR A 142 12.27 -10.66 11.47
C THR A 142 11.47 -9.56 10.79
N LYS A 143 10.98 -8.61 11.58
CA LYS A 143 10.27 -7.43 11.06
C LYS A 143 11.14 -6.60 10.11
N THR A 144 12.43 -6.47 10.41
CA THR A 144 13.37 -5.71 9.58
C THR A 144 13.51 -6.31 8.18
N LEU A 145 13.61 -7.64 8.08
CA LEU A 145 13.74 -8.34 6.80
C LEU A 145 12.48 -8.28 5.94
N THR A 146 11.30 -8.05 6.55
CA THR A 146 10.06 -7.92 5.80
C THR A 146 9.99 -6.64 4.97
N LYS A 147 10.82 -5.64 5.28
CA LYS A 147 10.84 -4.33 4.62
C LYS A 147 11.63 -4.27 3.31
N GLN A 148 11.90 -5.41 2.69
CA GLN A 148 12.47 -5.43 1.36
C GLN A 148 11.48 -4.84 0.33
N PRO A 149 11.96 -4.29 -0.81
CA PRO A 149 11.06 -3.68 -1.79
C PRO A 149 9.94 -4.62 -2.22
N ASN A 150 8.72 -4.19 -1.97
CA ASN A 150 7.53 -4.94 -2.36
C ASN A 150 7.06 -4.49 -3.73
N THR A 151 6.82 -5.45 -4.63
CA THR A 151 6.09 -5.21 -5.88
C THR A 151 4.62 -5.58 -5.66
N PRO A 152 3.65 -4.89 -6.30
CA PRO A 152 2.24 -5.22 -6.12
C PRO A 152 1.95 -6.70 -6.33
N CYS A 153 1.29 -7.32 -5.38
CA CYS A 153 0.93 -8.74 -5.40
C CYS A 153 2.10 -9.72 -5.45
N LEU A 154 3.33 -9.27 -5.21
CA LEU A 154 4.47 -10.15 -5.09
C LEU A 154 4.73 -10.50 -3.64
N LEU A 155 4.80 -11.79 -3.39
CA LEU A 155 5.25 -12.36 -2.13
C LEU A 155 6.76 -12.45 -2.16
N TYR A 156 7.38 -11.83 -1.20
CA TYR A 156 8.79 -11.99 -0.94
C TYR A 156 8.96 -12.81 0.33
N THR A 157 9.60 -13.96 0.20
CA THR A 157 10.00 -14.75 1.35
C THR A 157 11.50 -14.67 1.48
N SER A 158 11.99 -14.13 2.58
CA SER A 158 13.40 -14.16 2.94
C SER A 158 13.60 -15.20 4.02
N ASP A 159 14.39 -16.20 3.70
CA ASP A 159 14.78 -17.21 4.66
C ASP A 159 16.09 -16.75 5.30
N ALA A 160 15.99 -16.16 6.49
CA ALA A 160 17.15 -15.69 7.22
C ALA A 160 17.97 -16.84 7.83
N ALA A 161 17.51 -18.08 7.67
CA ALA A 161 18.21 -19.25 8.17
C ALA A 161 19.42 -19.64 7.30
N ASP A 162 19.53 -19.05 6.10
CA ASP A 162 20.62 -19.34 5.17
C ASP A 162 21.80 -18.35 5.30
N GLU A 163 21.76 -17.47 6.28
CA GLU A 163 22.86 -16.56 6.58
C GLU A 163 23.69 -17.10 7.77
#